data_8bcdb2886a4b8321a600c4a990860330
#
_entry.id   8bcdb2886a4b8321a600c4a990860330
#
_cell.length_a   1.000
_cell.length_b   1.000
_cell.length_c   1.000
_cell.angle_alpha   90.00
_cell.angle_beta   90.00
_cell.angle_gamma   90.00
#
_symmetry.space_group_name_H-M   'P 1'
#
loop_
_entity.id
_entity.type
_entity.pdbx_description
1 polymer ?
#
loop_
_entity_poly.entity_id
_entity_poly.type
_entity_poly.pdbx_seq_one_letter_code
_entity_poly.pdbx_strand_id
1 'polypeptide(L)'
;MKLYGSFGSPFTRRVGTTLLLYNLKHEHLVLRANVPEELEQLKKFNPLARVPALETDDGMALVDSVTILDYLDRLVGPDEALTPSTGAVRTQMLSLIGIGAGAVEKSVSCYYEEGVNAKRPADKIYRPWVDKMYEQTKDGLEAVESMVKGPWIMGNKITQADVSLVCFLDFIVKHRPETAPQLNCPNLEKISKKANLMVEFSSTIPA
;
A
#
# COMPACT_ATOMS: atom_id res chain seq x y z
N MET A 1 -0.61 20.31 -3.03
CA MET A 1 -0.39 18.97 -3.67
C MET A 1 -1.73 18.34 -4.01
N LYS A 2 -1.78 17.44 -5.03
CA LYS A 2 -2.98 16.65 -5.35
C LYS A 2 -2.61 15.17 -5.46
N LEU A 3 -3.32 14.33 -4.72
CA LEU A 3 -3.18 12.86 -4.76
C LEU A 3 -4.23 12.28 -5.69
N TYR A 4 -3.81 11.58 -6.73
CA TYR A 4 -4.67 10.89 -7.69
C TYR A 4 -4.71 9.39 -7.40
N GLY A 5 -5.91 8.83 -7.35
CA GLY A 5 -6.16 7.40 -7.20
C GLY A 5 -7.18 7.08 -6.11
N SER A 6 -7.79 5.91 -6.18
CA SER A 6 -8.71 5.41 -5.16
C SER A 6 -7.95 4.78 -4.00
N PHE A 7 -8.43 4.94 -2.77
CA PHE A 7 -7.94 4.20 -1.59
C PHE A 7 -8.24 2.68 -1.64
N GLY A 8 -9.01 2.22 -2.63
CA GLY A 8 -9.07 0.79 -2.97
C GLY A 8 -7.72 0.22 -3.41
N SER A 9 -6.80 1.07 -3.91
CA SER A 9 -5.41 0.67 -4.13
C SER A 9 -4.61 0.75 -2.83
N PRO A 10 -3.94 -0.31 -2.39
CA PRO A 10 -3.12 -0.31 -1.18
C PRO A 10 -1.95 0.68 -1.30
N PHE A 11 -1.49 0.94 -2.52
CA PHE A 11 -0.43 1.89 -2.82
C PHE A 11 -0.90 3.35 -2.72
N THR A 12 -2.11 3.66 -3.17
CA THR A 12 -2.70 5.00 -2.97
C THR A 12 -3.01 5.24 -1.50
N ARG A 13 -3.59 4.22 -0.82
CA ARG A 13 -3.96 4.32 0.58
C ARG A 13 -2.75 4.62 1.47
N ARG A 14 -1.61 3.93 1.29
CA ARG A 14 -0.42 4.21 2.10
C ARG A 14 0.11 5.63 1.91
N VAL A 15 0.01 6.21 0.71
CA VAL A 15 0.39 7.61 0.46
C VAL A 15 -0.61 8.55 1.13
N GLY A 16 -1.92 8.33 0.99
CA GLY A 16 -2.95 9.14 1.63
C GLY A 16 -2.83 9.13 3.16
N THR A 17 -2.62 7.96 3.76
CA THR A 17 -2.40 7.83 5.20
C THR A 17 -1.14 8.58 5.65
N THR A 18 -0.04 8.50 4.88
CA THR A 18 1.20 9.23 5.19
C THR A 18 0.99 10.74 5.10
N LEU A 19 0.28 11.24 4.08
CA LEU A 19 -0.06 12.67 3.98
C LEU A 19 -0.84 13.17 5.19
N LEU A 20 -1.77 12.37 5.71
CA LEU A 20 -2.54 12.69 6.92
C LEU A 20 -1.67 12.66 8.18
N LEU A 21 -0.83 11.64 8.35
CA LEU A 21 0.10 11.55 9.48
C LEU A 21 1.10 12.73 9.54
N TYR A 22 1.50 13.23 8.37
CA TYR A 22 2.35 14.42 8.27
C TYR A 22 1.56 15.73 8.34
N ASN A 23 0.23 15.68 8.45
CA ASN A 23 -0.64 16.86 8.41
C ASN A 23 -0.36 17.75 7.18
N LEU A 24 -0.01 17.13 6.04
CA LEU A 24 0.27 17.83 4.78
C LEU A 24 -1.03 18.13 4.03
N LYS A 25 -1.26 19.42 3.76
CA LYS A 25 -2.45 19.87 3.02
C LYS A 25 -2.42 19.34 1.58
N HIS A 26 -3.46 18.62 1.19
CA HIS A 26 -3.59 18.06 -0.15
C HIS A 26 -5.06 17.96 -0.57
N GLU A 27 -5.28 17.86 -1.88
CA GLU A 27 -6.56 17.50 -2.48
C GLU A 27 -6.48 16.01 -2.88
N HIS A 28 -7.52 15.22 -2.56
CA HIS A 28 -7.61 13.84 -2.98
C HIS A 28 -8.61 13.69 -4.13
N LEU A 29 -8.11 13.29 -5.30
CA LEU A 29 -8.87 13.13 -6.54
C LEU A 29 -8.97 11.64 -6.88
N VAL A 30 -10.17 11.08 -6.71
CA VAL A 30 -10.40 9.65 -6.95
C VAL A 30 -10.42 9.39 -8.45
N LEU A 31 -9.36 8.74 -8.94
CA LEU A 31 -9.27 8.20 -10.31
C LEU A 31 -9.04 6.69 -10.24
N ARG A 32 -9.84 5.94 -10.99
CA ARG A 32 -9.84 4.48 -11.02
C ARG A 32 -9.29 3.97 -12.35
N ALA A 33 -8.23 3.19 -12.33
CA ALA A 33 -7.58 2.66 -13.53
C ALA A 33 -8.47 1.68 -14.35
N ASN A 34 -9.56 1.19 -13.76
CA ASN A 34 -10.52 0.29 -14.42
C ASN A 34 -11.75 1.01 -15.03
N VAL A 35 -11.81 2.35 -14.96
CA VAL A 35 -12.86 3.18 -15.56
C VAL A 35 -12.25 3.93 -16.74
N PRO A 36 -12.71 3.72 -17.99
CA PRO A 36 -12.06 4.25 -19.20
C PRO A 36 -11.81 5.76 -19.18
N GLU A 37 -12.81 6.55 -18.76
CA GLU A 37 -12.73 8.01 -18.74
C GLU A 37 -11.73 8.51 -17.69
N GLU A 38 -11.67 7.85 -16.54
CA GLU A 38 -10.74 8.15 -15.45
C GLU A 38 -9.31 7.69 -15.81
N LEU A 39 -9.18 6.58 -16.53
CA LEU A 39 -7.93 6.06 -17.06
C LEU A 39 -7.24 7.09 -17.98
N GLU A 40 -8.00 7.71 -18.92
CA GLU A 40 -7.44 8.73 -19.79
C GLU A 40 -7.02 10.00 -19.04
N GLN A 41 -7.73 10.35 -17.96
CA GLN A 41 -7.30 11.43 -17.10
C GLN A 41 -6.01 11.07 -16.34
N LEU A 42 -5.93 9.84 -15.82
CA LEU A 42 -4.76 9.37 -15.08
C LEU A 42 -3.49 9.33 -15.94
N LYS A 43 -3.60 9.01 -17.24
CA LYS A 43 -2.48 9.02 -18.20
C LYS A 43 -1.79 10.37 -18.32
N LYS A 44 -2.47 11.48 -18.01
CA LYS A 44 -1.87 12.82 -18.02
C LYS A 44 -0.80 13.00 -16.94
N PHE A 45 -0.89 12.24 -15.85
CA PHE A 45 0.03 12.27 -14.70
C PHE A 45 0.96 11.07 -14.68
N ASN A 46 0.45 9.90 -15.10
CA ASN A 46 1.21 8.67 -15.15
C ASN A 46 0.95 7.93 -16.49
N PRO A 47 1.92 7.92 -17.43
CA PRO A 47 1.73 7.27 -18.73
C PRO A 47 1.44 5.76 -18.64
N LEU A 48 1.81 5.12 -17.50
CA LEU A 48 1.48 3.72 -17.22
C LEU A 48 0.03 3.54 -16.74
N ALA A 49 -0.71 4.64 -16.54
CA ALA A 49 -2.07 4.64 -16.01
C ALA A 49 -2.24 3.86 -14.69
N ARG A 50 -1.21 3.89 -13.84
CA ARG A 50 -1.20 3.27 -12.50
C ARG A 50 -1.37 4.34 -11.41
N VAL A 51 -1.96 3.95 -10.32
CA VAL A 51 -2.13 4.77 -9.12
C VAL A 51 -1.22 4.26 -7.99
N PRO A 52 -0.73 5.16 -7.09
CA PRO A 52 -0.97 6.60 -7.03
C PRO A 52 -0.15 7.42 -8.02
N ALA A 53 -0.61 8.64 -8.28
CA ALA A 53 0.22 9.73 -8.76
C ALA A 53 0.04 10.94 -7.81
N LEU A 54 1.09 11.71 -7.60
CA LEU A 54 1.06 12.94 -6.78
C LEU A 54 1.51 14.12 -7.63
N GLU A 55 0.66 15.14 -7.76
CA GLU A 55 1.05 16.43 -8.32
C GLU A 55 1.53 17.33 -7.18
N THR A 56 2.77 17.77 -7.26
CA THR A 56 3.40 18.67 -6.30
C THR A 56 2.90 20.10 -6.49
N ASP A 57 3.22 21.02 -5.56
CA ASP A 57 2.73 22.40 -5.64
C ASP A 57 3.38 23.19 -6.79
N ASP A 58 4.53 22.74 -7.30
CA ASP A 58 5.18 23.28 -8.50
C ASP A 58 4.72 22.61 -9.82
N GLY A 59 3.73 21.71 -9.73
CA GLY A 59 3.09 21.06 -10.88
C GLY A 59 3.82 19.83 -11.42
N MET A 60 4.84 19.32 -10.73
CA MET A 60 5.51 18.08 -11.13
C MET A 60 4.66 16.87 -10.73
N ALA A 61 4.52 15.90 -11.63
CA ALA A 61 3.87 14.62 -11.33
C ALA A 61 4.90 13.59 -10.85
N LEU A 62 4.73 13.10 -9.63
CA LEU A 62 5.47 11.97 -9.08
C LEU A 62 4.63 10.71 -9.21
N VAL A 63 5.26 9.63 -9.65
CA VAL A 63 4.61 8.33 -9.82
C VAL A 63 5.40 7.26 -9.07
N ASP A 64 4.68 6.17 -8.75
CA ASP A 64 5.06 5.14 -7.79
C ASP A 64 5.08 5.63 -6.34
N SER A 65 4.41 4.85 -5.51
CA SER A 65 4.23 5.20 -4.10
C SER A 65 5.54 5.25 -3.30
N VAL A 66 6.60 4.53 -3.73
CA VAL A 66 7.93 4.59 -3.08
C VAL A 66 8.56 5.96 -3.31
N THR A 67 8.54 6.43 -4.57
CA THR A 67 9.07 7.76 -4.93
C THR A 67 8.30 8.88 -4.23
N ILE A 68 6.97 8.76 -4.19
CA ILE A 68 6.12 9.74 -3.50
C ILE A 68 6.44 9.78 -2.00
N LEU A 69 6.56 8.63 -1.35
CA LEU A 69 6.86 8.56 0.09
C LEU A 69 8.26 9.12 0.42
N ASP A 70 9.28 8.84 -0.41
CA ASP A 70 10.62 9.45 -0.24
C ASP A 70 10.56 10.99 -0.39
N TYR A 71 9.77 11.49 -1.34
CA TYR A 71 9.53 12.93 -1.48
C TYR A 71 8.86 13.52 -0.23
N LEU A 72 7.82 12.88 0.30
CA LEU A 72 7.12 13.34 1.49
C LEU A 72 8.01 13.32 2.74
N ASP A 73 8.82 12.26 2.94
CA ASP A 73 9.79 12.17 4.02
C ASP A 73 10.81 13.34 3.97
N ARG A 74 11.27 13.71 2.77
CA ARG A 74 12.18 14.85 2.59
C ARG A 74 11.50 16.19 2.83
N LEU A 75 10.23 16.30 2.46
CA LEU A 75 9.46 17.53 2.62
C LEU A 75 9.27 17.89 4.11
N VAL A 76 8.98 16.89 4.95
CA VAL A 76 8.81 17.11 6.41
C VAL A 76 10.14 17.18 7.16
N GLY A 77 11.21 16.65 6.57
CA GLY A 77 12.53 16.63 7.19
C GLY A 77 12.79 15.45 8.11
N PRO A 78 14.05 15.25 8.52
CA PRO A 78 14.48 14.01 9.18
C PRO A 78 13.88 13.76 10.56
N ASP A 79 13.44 14.79 11.25
CA ASP A 79 12.90 14.67 12.62
C ASP A 79 11.45 14.17 12.61
N GLU A 80 10.69 14.49 11.56
CA GLU A 80 9.28 14.10 11.41
C GLU A 80 9.10 12.91 10.46
N ALA A 81 10.12 12.57 9.65
CA ALA A 81 10.01 11.52 8.65
C ALA A 81 9.74 10.14 9.26
N LEU A 82 8.73 9.44 8.74
CA LEU A 82 8.39 8.07 9.14
C LEU A 82 9.43 7.05 8.69
N THR A 83 10.29 7.41 7.71
CA THR A 83 11.44 6.63 7.29
C THR A 83 12.73 7.40 7.64
N PRO A 84 13.63 6.85 8.47
CA PRO A 84 14.89 7.49 8.74
C PRO A 84 15.67 7.82 7.46
N SER A 85 16.37 8.94 7.42
CA SER A 85 17.10 9.39 6.22
C SER A 85 18.28 8.47 5.85
N THR A 86 18.91 7.83 6.85
CA THR A 86 20.10 6.97 6.68
C THR A 86 20.18 5.87 7.74
N GLY A 87 21.19 5.02 7.64
CA GLY A 87 21.57 4.07 8.69
C GLY A 87 20.88 2.71 8.64
N ALA A 88 21.27 1.83 9.55
CA ALA A 88 20.84 0.43 9.59
C ALA A 88 19.32 0.28 9.80
N VAL A 89 18.70 1.17 10.59
CA VAL A 89 17.25 1.17 10.82
C VAL A 89 16.48 1.42 9.51
N ARG A 90 16.95 2.38 8.69
CA ARG A 90 16.38 2.62 7.36
C ARG A 90 16.48 1.37 6.49
N THR A 91 17.69 0.78 6.42
CA THR A 91 17.90 -0.43 5.59
C THR A 91 16.97 -1.55 5.99
N GLN A 92 16.82 -1.80 7.29
CA GLN A 92 15.90 -2.81 7.80
C GLN A 92 14.44 -2.50 7.47
N MET A 93 14.02 -1.24 7.63
CA MET A 93 12.67 -0.79 7.32
C MET A 93 12.35 -0.96 5.82
N LEU A 94 13.27 -0.54 4.95
CA LEU A 94 13.09 -0.69 3.50
C LEU A 94 13.02 -2.16 3.08
N SER A 95 13.78 -3.05 3.74
CA SER A 95 13.70 -4.49 3.51
C SER A 95 12.31 -5.04 3.86
N LEU A 96 11.77 -4.67 5.04
CA LEU A 96 10.41 -5.05 5.46
C LEU A 96 9.34 -4.56 4.49
N ILE A 97 9.40 -3.26 4.14
CA ILE A 97 8.46 -2.66 3.19
C ILE A 97 8.58 -3.34 1.81
N GLY A 98 9.80 -3.65 1.37
CA GLY A 98 10.05 -4.31 0.09
C GLY A 98 9.44 -5.71 0.02
N ILE A 99 9.59 -6.52 1.08
CA ILE A 99 8.97 -7.86 1.18
C ILE A 99 7.44 -7.71 1.14
N GLY A 100 6.86 -6.83 1.97
CA GLY A 100 5.42 -6.61 1.99
C GLY A 100 4.86 -6.06 0.67
N ALA A 101 5.58 -5.14 0.02
CA ALA A 101 5.21 -4.61 -1.29
C ALA A 101 5.22 -5.71 -2.36
N GLY A 102 6.23 -6.58 -2.35
CA GLY A 102 6.28 -7.76 -3.21
C GLY A 102 5.10 -8.69 -2.97
N ALA A 103 4.75 -8.95 -1.71
CA ALA A 103 3.61 -9.78 -1.35
C ALA A 103 2.28 -9.20 -1.85
N VAL A 104 2.02 -7.91 -1.59
CA VAL A 104 0.77 -7.27 -2.05
C VAL A 104 0.70 -7.15 -3.57
N GLU A 105 1.80 -6.96 -4.30
CA GLU A 105 1.81 -6.97 -5.77
C GLU A 105 1.35 -8.33 -6.32
N LYS A 106 1.70 -9.44 -5.68
CA LYS A 106 1.19 -10.78 -6.05
C LYS A 106 -0.32 -10.85 -5.86
N SER A 107 -0.83 -10.38 -4.71
CA SER A 107 -2.25 -10.33 -4.44
C SER A 107 -3.01 -9.41 -5.42
N VAL A 108 -2.44 -8.25 -5.75
CA VAL A 108 -3.00 -7.33 -6.77
C VAL A 108 -3.03 -7.99 -8.15
N SER A 109 -2.00 -8.76 -8.51
CA SER A 109 -1.97 -9.50 -9.78
C SER A 109 -3.09 -10.53 -9.85
N CYS A 110 -3.34 -11.27 -8.76
CA CYS A 110 -4.48 -12.19 -8.68
C CYS A 110 -5.82 -11.46 -8.74
N TYR A 111 -5.95 -10.30 -8.09
CA TYR A 111 -7.15 -9.47 -8.16
C TYR A 111 -7.51 -9.09 -9.61
N TYR A 112 -6.51 -8.77 -10.44
CA TYR A 112 -6.72 -8.49 -11.86
C TYR A 112 -6.93 -9.74 -12.71
N GLU A 113 -6.41 -10.89 -12.29
CA GLU A 113 -6.58 -12.16 -13.03
C GLU A 113 -7.96 -12.79 -12.81
N GLU A 114 -8.43 -12.84 -11.56
CA GLU A 114 -9.63 -13.58 -11.17
C GLU A 114 -10.65 -12.79 -10.34
N GLY A 115 -10.35 -11.51 -10.00
CA GLY A 115 -11.24 -10.66 -9.25
C GLY A 115 -12.53 -10.31 -10.00
N VAL A 116 -13.52 -9.81 -9.29
CA VAL A 116 -14.85 -9.43 -9.83
C VAL A 116 -14.75 -8.51 -11.05
N ASN A 117 -13.70 -7.70 -11.13
CA ASN A 117 -13.45 -6.75 -12.23
C ASN A 117 -12.51 -7.30 -13.31
N ALA A 118 -12.01 -8.53 -13.18
CA ALA A 118 -11.03 -9.12 -14.12
C ALA A 118 -11.59 -9.27 -15.53
N LYS A 119 -12.93 -9.48 -15.67
CA LYS A 119 -13.61 -9.73 -16.95
C LYS A 119 -13.02 -10.92 -17.73
N ARG A 120 -12.22 -11.76 -17.08
CA ARG A 120 -11.62 -12.94 -17.70
C ARG A 120 -12.56 -14.14 -17.55
N PRO A 121 -12.83 -14.89 -18.61
CA PRO A 121 -13.58 -16.14 -18.51
C PRO A 121 -12.90 -17.12 -17.57
N ALA A 122 -13.66 -17.82 -16.73
CA ALA A 122 -13.12 -18.73 -15.72
C ALA A 122 -12.23 -19.85 -16.29
N ASP A 123 -12.54 -20.33 -17.50
CA ASP A 123 -11.77 -21.33 -18.23
C ASP A 123 -10.43 -20.82 -18.79
N LYS A 124 -10.21 -19.50 -18.73
CA LYS A 124 -8.96 -18.84 -19.17
C LYS A 124 -8.05 -18.45 -18.00
N ILE A 125 -8.47 -18.69 -16.77
CA ILE A 125 -7.65 -18.43 -15.58
C ILE A 125 -6.68 -19.61 -15.39
N TYR A 126 -5.37 -19.31 -15.39
CA TYR A 126 -4.36 -20.34 -15.15
C TYR A 126 -4.16 -20.53 -13.65
N ARG A 127 -4.90 -21.45 -13.05
CA ARG A 127 -4.91 -21.74 -11.61
C ARG A 127 -3.54 -21.97 -11.00
N PRO A 128 -2.60 -22.78 -11.57
CA PRO A 128 -1.30 -22.98 -10.97
C PRO A 128 -0.47 -21.70 -10.80
N TRP A 129 -0.68 -20.70 -11.68
CA TRP A 129 -0.03 -19.40 -11.52
C TRP A 129 -0.65 -18.60 -10.39
N VAL A 130 -1.99 -18.57 -10.31
CA VAL A 130 -2.72 -17.87 -9.25
C VAL A 130 -2.33 -18.44 -7.88
N ASP A 131 -2.35 -19.76 -7.74
CA ASP A 131 -2.00 -20.45 -6.49
C ASP A 131 -0.57 -20.09 -6.05
N LYS A 132 0.39 -20.12 -6.99
CA LYS A 132 1.76 -19.68 -6.72
C LYS A 132 1.85 -18.22 -6.25
N MET A 133 1.07 -17.32 -6.83
CA MET A 133 1.05 -15.91 -6.39
C MET A 133 0.53 -15.79 -4.95
N TYR A 134 -0.46 -16.61 -4.57
CA TYR A 134 -0.96 -16.63 -3.19
C TYR A 134 0.03 -17.22 -2.20
N GLU A 135 0.72 -18.30 -2.54
CA GLU A 135 1.82 -18.81 -1.73
C GLU A 135 2.87 -17.74 -1.48
N GLN A 136 3.30 -17.01 -2.51
CA GLN A 136 4.26 -15.93 -2.37
C GLN A 136 3.72 -14.75 -1.53
N THR A 137 2.42 -14.46 -1.62
CA THR A 137 1.77 -13.45 -0.76
C THR A 137 1.83 -13.87 0.69
N LYS A 138 1.48 -15.11 1.00
CA LYS A 138 1.52 -15.68 2.34
C LYS A 138 2.95 -15.69 2.90
N ASP A 139 3.89 -16.27 2.15
CA ASP A 139 5.30 -16.35 2.57
C ASP A 139 5.88 -14.97 2.89
N GLY A 140 5.56 -13.96 2.06
CA GLY A 140 6.02 -12.59 2.29
C GLY A 140 5.44 -11.98 3.55
N LEU A 141 4.14 -12.17 3.82
CA LEU A 141 3.52 -11.65 5.05
C LEU A 141 4.02 -12.38 6.29
N GLU A 142 4.17 -13.70 6.26
CA GLU A 142 4.70 -14.48 7.38
C GLU A 142 6.18 -14.14 7.66
N ALA A 143 6.96 -13.84 6.62
CA ALA A 143 8.32 -13.34 6.80
C ALA A 143 8.32 -11.99 7.54
N VAL A 144 7.46 -11.05 7.16
CA VAL A 144 7.33 -9.75 7.85
C VAL A 144 6.81 -9.95 9.28
N GLU A 145 5.82 -10.82 9.49
CA GLU A 145 5.30 -11.18 10.81
C GLU A 145 6.41 -11.59 11.78
N SER A 146 7.34 -12.42 11.31
CA SER A 146 8.47 -12.90 12.12
C SER A 146 9.45 -11.78 12.55
N MET A 147 9.38 -10.62 11.88
CA MET A 147 10.26 -9.48 12.14
C MET A 147 9.62 -8.39 13.01
N VAL A 148 8.36 -8.57 13.42
CA VAL A 148 7.66 -7.61 14.31
C VAL A 148 8.33 -7.56 15.68
N LYS A 149 8.67 -6.36 16.16
CA LYS A 149 9.48 -6.16 17.38
C LYS A 149 8.71 -5.61 18.58
N GLY A 150 7.47 -5.17 18.39
CA GLY A 150 6.75 -4.56 19.51
C GLY A 150 5.33 -4.14 19.13
N PRO A 151 4.78 -3.12 19.82
CA PRO A 151 3.43 -2.64 19.57
C PRO A 151 3.24 -1.99 18.20
N TRP A 152 4.33 -1.70 17.48
CA TRP A 152 4.46 -1.36 16.07
C TRP A 152 5.56 -2.24 15.45
N ILE A 153 5.58 -2.36 14.14
CA ILE A 153 6.48 -3.31 13.44
C ILE A 153 7.95 -3.12 13.83
N MET A 154 8.42 -1.87 13.89
CA MET A 154 9.82 -1.56 14.21
C MET A 154 10.08 -1.28 15.70
N GLY A 155 9.08 -1.42 16.59
CA GLY A 155 9.22 -1.17 18.02
C GLY A 155 8.11 -0.31 18.61
N ASN A 156 8.45 0.79 19.30
CA ASN A 156 7.49 1.56 20.10
C ASN A 156 6.83 2.73 19.36
N LYS A 157 7.35 3.14 18.23
CA LYS A 157 6.84 4.27 17.43
C LYS A 157 6.35 3.77 16.09
N ILE A 158 5.27 4.43 15.60
CA ILE A 158 4.79 4.22 14.25
C ILE A 158 5.85 4.65 13.22
N THR A 159 5.96 3.89 12.15
CA THR A 159 6.90 4.12 11.07
C THR A 159 6.24 3.89 9.71
N GLN A 160 6.93 4.20 8.62
CA GLN A 160 6.45 3.91 7.27
C GLN A 160 6.25 2.41 7.02
N ALA A 161 6.93 1.52 7.78
CA ALA A 161 6.67 0.09 7.74
C ALA A 161 5.23 -0.21 8.18
N ASP A 162 4.79 0.37 9.31
CA ASP A 162 3.43 0.18 9.84
C ASP A 162 2.38 0.68 8.84
N VAL A 163 2.56 1.90 8.31
CA VAL A 163 1.63 2.47 7.33
C VAL A 163 1.52 1.56 6.11
N SER A 164 2.65 1.11 5.57
CA SER A 164 2.68 0.28 4.37
C SER A 164 2.04 -1.09 4.61
N LEU A 165 2.48 -1.80 5.66
CA LEU A 165 2.05 -3.18 5.92
C LEU A 165 0.57 -3.26 6.36
N VAL A 166 0.06 -2.27 7.09
CA VAL A 166 -1.37 -2.18 7.41
C VAL A 166 -2.20 -2.02 6.14
N CYS A 167 -1.85 -1.07 5.27
CA CYS A 167 -2.56 -0.89 4.00
C CYS A 167 -2.49 -2.13 3.09
N PHE A 168 -1.38 -2.85 3.11
CA PHE A 168 -1.19 -4.06 2.32
C PHE A 168 -2.00 -5.23 2.88
N LEU A 169 -1.94 -5.47 4.18
CA LEU A 169 -2.71 -6.52 4.85
C LEU A 169 -4.22 -6.30 4.67
N ASP A 170 -4.70 -5.09 4.91
CA ASP A 170 -6.13 -4.75 4.78
C ASP A 170 -6.64 -4.96 3.36
N PHE A 171 -5.81 -4.66 2.34
CA PHE A 171 -6.14 -4.96 0.94
C PHE A 171 -6.30 -6.46 0.72
N ILE A 172 -5.34 -7.27 1.20
CA ILE A 172 -5.34 -8.73 1.02
C ILE A 172 -6.57 -9.33 1.71
N VAL A 173 -6.83 -8.95 2.96
CA VAL A 173 -7.98 -9.44 3.74
C VAL A 173 -9.31 -9.04 3.08
N LYS A 174 -9.43 -7.81 2.57
CA LYS A 174 -10.66 -7.34 1.90
C LYS A 174 -10.94 -8.09 0.60
N HIS A 175 -9.91 -8.33 -0.21
CA HIS A 175 -10.07 -8.91 -1.55
C HIS A 175 -9.95 -10.44 -1.58
N ARG A 176 -9.53 -11.03 -0.46
CA ARG A 176 -9.35 -12.48 -0.30
C ARG A 176 -9.75 -12.96 1.10
N PRO A 177 -11.01 -12.73 1.49
CA PRO A 177 -11.48 -13.12 2.83
C PRO A 177 -11.36 -14.63 3.08
N GLU A 178 -11.41 -15.46 2.03
CA GLU A 178 -11.25 -16.91 2.13
C GLU A 178 -9.80 -17.35 2.41
N THR A 179 -8.81 -16.55 2.06
CA THR A 179 -7.39 -16.85 2.33
C THR A 179 -6.89 -16.19 3.61
N ALA A 180 -7.54 -15.13 4.07
CA ALA A 180 -7.15 -14.41 5.27
C ALA A 180 -6.98 -15.31 6.51
N PRO A 181 -7.87 -16.29 6.78
CA PRO A 181 -7.69 -17.23 7.91
C PRO A 181 -6.47 -18.15 7.77
N GLN A 182 -5.89 -18.28 6.58
CA GLN A 182 -4.70 -19.10 6.33
C GLN A 182 -3.40 -18.33 6.55
N LEU A 183 -3.49 -17.00 6.71
CA LEU A 183 -2.34 -16.15 7.03
C LEU A 183 -2.03 -16.28 8.53
N ASN A 184 -0.83 -16.71 8.85
CA ASN A 184 -0.37 -16.79 10.24
C ASN A 184 0.32 -15.49 10.66
N CYS A 185 -0.43 -14.38 10.74
CA CYS A 185 0.08 -13.04 10.96
C CYS A 185 -0.60 -12.31 12.15
N PRO A 186 -0.63 -12.92 13.35
CA PRO A 186 -1.40 -12.38 14.49
C PRO A 186 -0.90 -11.01 14.98
N ASN A 187 0.41 -10.71 14.88
CA ASN A 187 0.94 -9.41 15.27
C ASN A 187 0.58 -8.34 14.25
N LEU A 188 0.69 -8.63 12.95
CA LEU A 188 0.27 -7.71 11.89
C LEU A 188 -1.22 -7.42 11.96
N GLU A 189 -2.07 -8.41 12.22
CA GLU A 189 -3.51 -8.21 12.46
C GLU A 189 -3.80 -7.31 13.65
N LYS A 190 -3.07 -7.51 14.77
CA LYS A 190 -3.19 -6.67 15.95
C LYS A 190 -2.77 -5.24 15.69
N ILE A 191 -1.69 -5.06 14.94
CA ILE A 191 -1.20 -3.73 14.51
C ILE A 191 -2.22 -3.08 13.59
N SER A 192 -2.79 -3.81 12.60
CA SER A 192 -3.82 -3.28 11.70
C SER A 192 -5.05 -2.83 12.48
N LYS A 193 -5.58 -3.64 13.39
CA LYS A 193 -6.72 -3.27 14.24
C LYS A 193 -6.42 -2.00 15.04
N LYS A 194 -5.23 -1.88 15.63
CA LYS A 194 -4.79 -0.71 16.37
C LYS A 194 -4.67 0.53 15.49
N ALA A 195 -4.02 0.40 14.34
CA ALA A 195 -3.82 1.51 13.39
C ALA A 195 -5.17 2.04 12.87
N ASN A 196 -6.10 1.17 12.51
CA ASN A 196 -7.42 1.53 12.00
C ASN A 196 -8.33 2.23 13.04
N LEU A 197 -7.91 2.34 14.30
CA LEU A 197 -8.56 3.23 15.29
C LEU A 197 -8.07 4.68 15.19
N MET A 198 -6.96 4.93 14.52
CA MET A 198 -6.44 6.28 14.28
C MET A 198 -7.17 6.92 13.10
N VAL A 199 -7.48 8.21 13.19
CA VAL A 199 -8.25 8.93 12.16
C VAL A 199 -7.54 8.92 10.80
N GLU A 200 -6.21 8.96 10.77
CA GLU A 200 -5.41 8.96 9.56
C GLU A 200 -5.54 7.65 8.77
N PHE A 201 -5.74 6.54 9.45
CA PHE A 201 -5.99 5.24 8.82
C PHE A 201 -7.47 5.02 8.52
N SER A 202 -8.36 5.32 9.49
CA SER A 202 -9.78 5.05 9.31
C SER A 202 -10.42 5.88 8.21
N SER A 203 -9.98 7.13 8.01
CA SER A 203 -10.47 7.99 6.93
C SER A 203 -9.99 7.58 5.53
N THR A 204 -9.02 6.69 5.43
CA THR A 204 -8.50 6.14 4.17
C THR A 204 -8.97 4.71 3.90
N ILE A 205 -9.79 4.12 4.77
CA ILE A 205 -10.40 2.80 4.52
C ILE A 205 -11.30 2.90 3.27
N PRO A 206 -11.10 2.06 2.26
CA PRO A 206 -11.97 2.08 1.08
C PRO A 206 -13.39 1.65 1.43
N ALA A 207 -14.35 2.44 0.95
CA ALA A 207 -15.78 2.17 1.08
C ALA A 207 -16.19 0.84 0.41
#